data_16025033a72bdbef56efd9b2974d40d1
#
_entry.id   16025033a72bdbef56efd9b2974d40d1
#
_cell.length_a   1.000
_cell.length_b   1.000
_cell.length_c   1.000
_cell.angle_alpha   90.00
_cell.angle_beta   90.00
_cell.angle_gamma   90.00
#
_symmetry.space_group_name_H-M   'P 1'
#
loop_
_entity.id
_entity.type
_entity.pdbx_description
1 polymer ?
#
loop_
_entity_poly.entity_id
_entity_poly.type
_entity_poly.pdbx_seq_one_letter_code
_entity_poly.pdbx_strand_id
1 'polypeptide(L)'
;IPGTLADNHLTEFSNEYKDNNLIYKVWGYEYNSEVHSVLKGKRIIYPKPIDECGYWPFTKKREYADFIIGINEHGNPLKFTCNPDKLSNNFLAKSEVPDYLTPVFFKKEVLQRYLSHPDLYNVEDGYLKCHGLWGMHIDNHHMDYVCVYLGDLGRDLPEEEQNHWLQYNIASSEKLSTVAYERDFLCKATDSNISDIKFRKRFYEFQKKWKEKFGWHLFLPLTESDKYNINHLHIPFTNSQEEFDYQVLALVKIIID
;
A
#
# COMPACT_ATOMS: atom_id res chain seq x y z
N ILE A 1 23.26 15.58 -24.77
CA ILE A 1 24.43 14.84 -24.21
C ILE A 1 23.88 13.53 -23.70
N PRO A 2 24.42 12.37 -24.14
CA PRO A 2 24.04 11.09 -23.53
C PRO A 2 24.38 11.14 -22.03
N GLY A 3 23.44 10.86 -21.18
CA GLY A 3 23.58 10.96 -19.71
C GLY A 3 24.77 10.17 -19.17
N THR A 4 25.10 9.05 -19.78
CA THR A 4 26.24 8.20 -19.43
C THR A 4 27.61 8.87 -19.55
N LEU A 5 27.82 9.72 -20.57
CA LEU A 5 29.10 10.44 -20.72
C LEU A 5 29.26 11.56 -19.69
N ALA A 6 28.17 12.24 -19.36
CA ALA A 6 28.18 13.29 -18.36
C ALA A 6 28.47 12.73 -16.97
N ASP A 7 27.94 11.57 -16.64
CA ASP A 7 28.10 10.97 -15.30
C ASP A 7 29.49 10.38 -15.08
N ASN A 8 30.11 9.81 -16.10
CA ASN A 8 31.46 9.25 -15.99
C ASN A 8 32.56 10.30 -15.82
N HIS A 9 32.33 11.57 -16.22
CA HIS A 9 33.31 12.65 -16.14
C HIS A 9 33.12 13.55 -14.93
N LEU A 10 32.12 13.30 -14.08
CA LEU A 10 31.78 14.14 -12.95
C LEU A 10 32.11 13.54 -11.59
N THR A 11 33.22 12.84 -11.51
CA THR A 11 33.67 12.22 -10.27
C THR A 11 34.18 13.22 -9.23
N GLU A 12 34.71 14.35 -9.68
CA GLU A 12 35.26 15.35 -8.77
C GLU A 12 34.83 16.76 -9.16
N PHE A 13 34.52 17.57 -8.16
CA PHE A 13 34.20 18.99 -8.32
C PHE A 13 35.34 19.86 -7.76
N SER A 14 35.57 21.02 -8.39
CA SER A 14 36.46 22.01 -7.87
C SER A 14 36.01 22.47 -6.50
N ASN A 15 37.00 22.57 -5.55
CA ASN A 15 36.78 23.12 -4.22
C ASN A 15 36.82 24.63 -4.17
N GLU A 16 37.07 25.31 -5.30
CA GLU A 16 37.35 26.75 -5.37
C GLU A 16 36.14 27.63 -5.05
N TYR A 17 34.92 27.04 -5.10
CA TYR A 17 33.64 27.75 -4.93
C TYR A 17 32.81 27.27 -3.74
N LYS A 18 33.44 26.78 -2.70
CA LYS A 18 32.74 26.28 -1.51
C LYS A 18 31.91 27.34 -0.79
N ASP A 19 32.34 28.57 -0.82
CA ASP A 19 31.71 29.68 -0.08
C ASP A 19 30.33 30.04 -0.65
N ASN A 20 30.07 29.70 -1.93
CA ASN A 20 28.83 29.99 -2.62
C ASN A 20 27.90 28.76 -2.71
N ASN A 21 28.19 27.69 -2.01
CA ASN A 21 27.47 26.41 -2.13
C ASN A 21 27.37 25.90 -3.58
N LEU A 22 28.26 26.37 -4.44
CA LEU A 22 28.34 26.02 -5.84
C LEU A 22 29.63 25.24 -6.11
N ILE A 23 29.47 24.03 -6.59
CA ILE A 23 30.58 23.17 -6.97
C ILE A 23 30.39 22.87 -8.46
N TYR A 24 31.39 23.21 -9.30
CA TYR A 24 31.29 22.93 -10.71
C TYR A 24 32.61 22.45 -11.31
N LYS A 25 32.47 21.75 -12.44
CA LYS A 25 33.59 21.31 -13.28
C LYS A 25 33.28 21.63 -14.74
N VAL A 26 34.29 22.09 -15.44
CA VAL A 26 34.25 22.32 -16.88
C VAL A 26 35.23 21.37 -17.54
N TRP A 27 34.83 20.71 -18.58
CA TRP A 27 35.71 19.88 -19.43
C TRP A 27 35.24 19.88 -20.88
N GLY A 28 36.12 19.51 -21.79
CA GLY A 28 35.81 19.28 -23.18
C GLY A 28 35.91 17.81 -23.53
N TYR A 29 35.18 17.41 -24.53
CA TYR A 29 35.29 16.09 -25.13
C TYR A 29 35.01 16.18 -26.64
N GLU A 30 35.55 15.21 -27.38
CA GLU A 30 35.31 15.07 -28.81
C GLU A 30 34.26 13.97 -29.05
N TYR A 31 33.28 14.29 -29.89
CA TYR A 31 32.24 13.34 -30.29
C TYR A 31 31.88 13.56 -31.74
N ASN A 32 31.95 12.53 -32.58
CA ASN A 32 31.71 12.59 -34.02
C ASN A 32 32.53 13.69 -34.72
N SER A 33 33.80 13.83 -34.35
CA SER A 33 34.72 14.87 -34.88
C SER A 33 34.33 16.31 -34.53
N GLU A 34 33.43 16.51 -33.59
CA GLU A 34 33.08 17.81 -33.03
C GLU A 34 33.61 17.94 -31.60
N VAL A 35 34.14 19.10 -31.28
CA VAL A 35 34.64 19.42 -29.92
C VAL A 35 33.51 20.05 -29.13
N HIS A 36 33.15 19.40 -28.01
CA HIS A 36 32.12 19.86 -27.11
C HIS A 36 32.73 20.33 -25.79
N SER A 37 32.23 21.45 -25.28
CA SER A 37 32.53 21.90 -23.94
C SER A 37 31.35 21.63 -23.02
N VAL A 38 31.62 21.05 -21.86
CA VAL A 38 30.59 20.73 -20.86
C VAL A 38 30.86 21.47 -19.58
N LEU A 39 29.82 22.16 -19.09
CA LEU A 39 29.77 22.73 -17.76
C LEU A 39 28.71 21.94 -16.97
N LYS A 40 29.11 21.31 -15.89
CA LYS A 40 28.18 20.70 -14.93
C LYS A 40 28.49 21.18 -13.53
N GLY A 41 27.46 21.61 -12.83
CA GLY A 41 27.57 22.09 -11.48
C GLY A 41 26.49 21.49 -10.56
N LYS A 42 26.79 21.52 -9.28
CA LYS A 42 25.84 21.25 -8.21
C LYS A 42 25.82 22.45 -7.28
N ARG A 43 24.64 22.87 -6.88
CA ARG A 43 24.43 23.83 -5.82
C ARG A 43 23.85 23.13 -4.61
N ILE A 44 24.48 23.32 -3.45
CA ILE A 44 23.91 22.84 -2.20
C ILE A 44 22.84 23.84 -1.80
N ILE A 45 21.61 23.38 -1.76
CA ILE A 45 20.46 24.16 -1.29
C ILE A 45 20.07 23.56 0.05
N TYR A 46 20.23 24.33 1.11
CA TYR A 46 19.71 23.96 2.42
C TYR A 46 18.20 24.22 2.40
N PRO A 47 17.37 23.21 2.66
CA PRO A 47 15.95 23.43 2.74
C PRO A 47 15.65 24.42 3.86
N LYS A 48 14.78 25.37 3.59
CA LYS A 48 14.18 26.20 4.64
C LYS A 48 13.28 25.33 5.51
N PRO A 49 13.04 25.75 6.78
CA PRO A 49 11.93 25.18 7.55
C PRO A 49 10.65 25.18 6.72
N ILE A 50 9.82 24.15 6.87
CA ILE A 50 8.62 23.95 6.04
C ILE A 50 7.66 25.15 6.09
N ASP A 51 7.57 25.79 7.25
CA ASP A 51 6.80 27.00 7.50
C ASP A 51 7.32 28.24 6.74
N GLU A 52 8.59 28.26 6.35
CA GLU A 52 9.21 29.33 5.56
C GLU A 52 9.21 29.06 4.04
N CYS A 53 8.81 27.88 3.61
CA CYS A 53 8.86 27.49 2.19
C CYS A 53 7.79 28.15 1.31
N GLY A 54 6.89 28.99 1.86
CA GLY A 54 5.98 29.88 1.17
C GLY A 54 4.91 29.27 0.27
N TYR A 55 5.11 28.07 -0.21
CA TYR A 55 4.15 27.35 -1.09
C TYR A 55 3.28 26.34 -0.35
N TRP A 56 3.73 25.92 0.84
CA TRP A 56 3.02 24.97 1.72
C TRP A 56 2.95 25.50 3.13
N PRO A 57 2.30 26.64 3.37
CA PRO A 57 2.20 27.22 4.71
C PRO A 57 1.43 26.34 5.70
N PHE A 58 0.83 25.24 5.21
CA PHE A 58 -0.09 24.40 5.96
C PHE A 58 0.25 22.91 5.84
N THR A 59 1.48 22.51 6.05
CA THR A 59 1.69 21.14 6.48
C THR A 59 1.05 21.01 7.86
N LYS A 60 -0.26 20.71 7.86
CA LYS A 60 -0.95 20.30 9.06
C LYS A 60 -0.09 19.18 9.66
N LYS A 61 0.37 19.37 10.88
CA LYS A 61 1.11 18.34 11.59
C LYS A 61 0.23 17.11 11.60
N ARG A 62 0.67 16.04 10.96
CA ARG A 62 -0.10 14.80 10.89
C ARG A 62 -0.26 14.24 12.29
N GLU A 63 -1.48 13.97 12.68
CA GLU A 63 -1.80 13.27 13.91
C GLU A 63 -1.84 11.76 13.63
N TYR A 64 -1.43 10.99 14.60
CA TYR A 64 -1.35 9.54 14.50
C TYR A 64 -2.15 8.89 15.60
N ALA A 65 -3.00 7.96 15.23
CA ALA A 65 -3.80 7.21 16.19
C ALA A 65 -2.95 6.19 16.98
N ASP A 66 -3.42 5.90 18.20
CA ASP A 66 -2.87 4.81 19.02
C ASP A 66 -3.72 3.55 18.84
N PHE A 67 -3.12 2.49 18.30
CA PHE A 67 -3.78 1.22 18.08
C PHE A 67 -3.43 0.21 19.16
N ILE A 68 -4.36 -0.71 19.44
CA ILE A 68 -4.14 -1.88 20.29
C ILE A 68 -3.21 -2.83 19.51
N ILE A 69 -2.03 -3.09 20.05
CA ILE A 69 -1.00 -3.93 19.43
C ILE A 69 -0.86 -5.30 20.13
N GLY A 70 -1.61 -5.54 21.18
CA GLY A 70 -1.54 -6.79 21.92
C GLY A 70 -2.22 -6.68 23.29
N ILE A 71 -1.92 -7.66 24.14
CA ILE A 71 -2.46 -7.79 25.49
C ILE A 71 -1.27 -7.95 26.44
N ASN A 72 -1.29 -7.24 27.56
CA ASN A 72 -0.26 -7.38 28.58
C ASN A 72 -0.49 -8.63 29.47
N GLU A 73 0.44 -8.91 30.38
CA GLU A 73 0.39 -10.04 31.32
C GLU A 73 -0.85 -10.03 32.23
N HIS A 74 -1.50 -8.88 32.39
CA HIS A 74 -2.71 -8.70 33.20
C HIS A 74 -4.00 -8.76 32.35
N GLY A 75 -3.91 -9.06 31.05
CA GLY A 75 -5.06 -9.13 30.15
C GLY A 75 -5.54 -7.76 29.64
N ASN A 76 -4.83 -6.67 29.92
CA ASN A 76 -5.21 -5.34 29.45
C ASN A 76 -4.65 -5.06 28.06
N PRO A 77 -5.39 -4.34 27.18
CA PRO A 77 -4.91 -3.95 25.88
C PRO A 77 -3.66 -3.05 25.98
N LEU A 78 -2.63 -3.42 25.23
CA LEU A 78 -1.46 -2.58 25.00
C LEU A 78 -1.72 -1.71 23.78
N LYS A 79 -1.56 -0.39 23.94
CA LYS A 79 -1.71 0.57 22.84
C LYS A 79 -0.38 1.22 22.52
N PHE A 80 -0.17 1.49 21.24
CA PHE A 80 0.99 2.24 20.78
C PHE A 80 0.62 3.07 19.52
N THR A 81 1.32 4.18 19.36
CA THR A 81 1.11 5.05 18.21
C THR A 81 1.56 4.40 16.90
N CYS A 82 0.81 4.63 15.83
CA CYS A 82 1.23 4.23 14.49
C CYS A 82 2.22 5.20 13.83
N ASN A 83 2.71 6.23 14.54
CA ASN A 83 3.69 7.16 14.00
C ASN A 83 4.98 6.44 13.60
N PRO A 84 5.33 6.37 12.30
CA PRO A 84 6.51 5.64 11.82
C PRO A 84 7.82 6.11 12.45
N ASP A 85 7.92 7.39 12.81
CA ASP A 85 9.13 7.98 13.42
C ASP A 85 9.37 7.50 14.86
N LYS A 86 8.35 6.90 15.49
CA LYS A 86 8.40 6.36 16.86
C LYS A 86 8.53 4.85 16.89
N LEU A 87 8.57 4.19 15.74
CA LEU A 87 8.69 2.74 15.63
C LEU A 87 10.13 2.32 15.36
N SER A 88 10.47 1.12 15.82
CA SER A 88 11.75 0.51 15.47
C SER A 88 11.73 0.00 14.03
N ASN A 89 12.79 0.31 13.29
CA ASN A 89 13.05 -0.24 11.96
C ASN A 89 14.20 -1.25 11.95
N ASN A 90 14.70 -1.63 13.11
CA ASN A 90 15.80 -2.59 13.23
C ASN A 90 15.29 -3.95 13.68
N PHE A 91 14.81 -4.75 12.72
CA PHE A 91 14.25 -6.08 12.96
C PHE A 91 15.27 -7.13 13.46
N LEU A 92 16.56 -6.79 13.51
CA LEU A 92 17.63 -7.70 13.96
C LEU A 92 18.03 -7.47 15.42
N ALA A 93 17.57 -6.38 16.05
CA ALA A 93 17.90 -6.05 17.43
C ALA A 93 16.63 -5.93 18.29
N LYS A 94 16.74 -6.31 19.55
CA LYS A 94 15.68 -6.04 20.52
C LYS A 94 15.52 -4.52 20.68
N SER A 95 14.31 -4.04 20.54
CA SER A 95 13.93 -2.66 20.74
C SER A 95 13.01 -2.53 21.96
N GLU A 96 13.10 -1.40 22.66
CA GLU A 96 12.17 -1.05 23.73
C GLU A 96 10.82 -0.56 23.20
N VAL A 97 10.77 -0.19 21.92
CA VAL A 97 9.56 0.24 21.23
C VAL A 97 9.13 -0.80 20.20
N PRO A 98 7.83 -0.86 19.86
CA PRO A 98 7.32 -1.78 18.86
C PRO A 98 8.00 -1.59 17.50
N ASP A 99 8.17 -2.70 16.79
CA ASP A 99 8.68 -2.69 15.44
C ASP A 99 7.64 -2.16 14.44
N TYR A 100 8.12 -1.63 13.32
CA TYR A 100 7.30 -1.20 12.20
C TYR A 100 6.36 -2.32 11.72
N LEU A 101 6.84 -3.56 11.67
CA LEU A 101 6.08 -4.75 11.27
C LEU A 101 5.27 -5.38 12.41
N THR A 102 5.02 -4.66 13.51
CA THR A 102 4.13 -5.15 14.58
C THR A 102 2.73 -5.36 14.00
N PRO A 103 2.15 -6.59 14.07
CA PRO A 103 0.83 -6.87 13.54
C PRO A 103 -0.26 -6.24 14.42
N VAL A 104 -1.21 -5.57 13.79
CA VAL A 104 -2.37 -4.96 14.42
C VAL A 104 -3.62 -5.59 13.82
N PHE A 105 -4.55 -6.03 14.67
CA PHE A 105 -5.71 -6.80 14.26
C PHE A 105 -6.99 -5.98 14.31
N PHE A 106 -7.86 -6.23 13.33
CA PHE A 106 -9.13 -5.54 13.16
C PHE A 106 -10.22 -6.55 12.84
N LYS A 107 -11.45 -6.27 13.29
CA LYS A 107 -12.61 -7.01 12.82
C LYS A 107 -12.72 -6.88 11.30
N LYS A 108 -13.12 -7.94 10.63
CA LYS A 108 -13.18 -7.97 9.17
C LYS A 108 -14.18 -6.97 8.59
N GLU A 109 -15.16 -6.59 9.36
CA GLU A 109 -16.17 -5.56 9.01
C GLU A 109 -15.55 -4.18 8.71
N VAL A 110 -14.30 -3.93 9.09
CA VAL A 110 -13.56 -2.72 8.69
C VAL A 110 -13.51 -2.55 7.18
N LEU A 111 -13.50 -3.67 6.43
CA LEU A 111 -13.49 -3.68 4.96
C LEU A 111 -14.85 -3.37 4.32
N GLN A 112 -15.96 -3.46 5.06
CA GLN A 112 -17.30 -3.27 4.52
C GLN A 112 -17.47 -1.89 3.86
N ARG A 113 -16.97 -0.83 4.50
CA ARG A 113 -16.97 0.51 3.93
C ARG A 113 -16.32 0.57 2.55
N TYR A 114 -15.19 -0.07 2.38
CA TYR A 114 -14.42 -0.05 1.15
C TYR A 114 -15.06 -0.90 0.05
N LEU A 115 -15.59 -2.04 0.42
CA LEU A 115 -16.32 -2.92 -0.49
C LEU A 115 -17.66 -2.34 -0.94
N SER A 116 -18.29 -1.51 -0.10
CA SER A 116 -19.55 -0.83 -0.44
C SER A 116 -19.36 0.37 -1.41
N HIS A 117 -18.13 0.83 -1.62
CA HIS A 117 -17.81 1.95 -2.51
C HIS A 117 -16.72 1.57 -3.51
N PRO A 118 -16.99 0.61 -4.41
CA PRO A 118 -16.00 0.09 -5.37
C PRO A 118 -15.61 1.10 -6.46
N ASP A 119 -16.33 2.21 -6.57
CA ASP A 119 -16.00 3.37 -7.38
C ASP A 119 -14.81 4.17 -6.83
N LEU A 120 -14.62 4.15 -5.52
CA LEU A 120 -13.53 4.85 -4.83
C LEU A 120 -12.42 3.92 -4.36
N TYR A 121 -12.77 2.70 -4.00
CA TYR A 121 -11.86 1.77 -3.35
C TYR A 121 -11.77 0.44 -4.09
N ASN A 122 -10.63 -0.21 -3.96
CA ASN A 122 -10.44 -1.58 -4.41
C ASN A 122 -9.78 -2.41 -3.30
N VAL A 123 -10.45 -3.50 -2.90
CA VAL A 123 -9.95 -4.48 -1.94
C VAL A 123 -9.45 -5.69 -2.71
N GLU A 124 -8.15 -5.80 -2.85
CA GLU A 124 -7.48 -6.89 -3.57
C GLU A 124 -6.97 -7.97 -2.60
N ASP A 125 -6.36 -9.01 -3.16
CA ASP A 125 -5.63 -10.05 -2.45
C ASP A 125 -4.38 -9.44 -1.78
N GLY A 126 -4.49 -9.12 -0.49
CA GLY A 126 -3.42 -8.53 0.31
C GLY A 126 -3.24 -7.02 0.17
N TYR A 127 -4.17 -6.31 -0.46
CA TYR A 127 -4.02 -4.87 -0.67
C TYR A 127 -5.35 -4.10 -0.67
N LEU A 128 -5.35 -2.92 -0.06
CA LEU A 128 -6.45 -1.96 -0.09
C LEU A 128 -5.99 -0.68 -0.77
N LYS A 129 -6.77 -0.20 -1.75
CA LYS A 129 -6.48 1.02 -2.51
C LYS A 129 -7.64 1.99 -2.49
N CYS A 130 -7.34 3.29 -2.37
CA CYS A 130 -8.22 4.37 -2.77
C CYS A 130 -7.68 4.95 -4.08
N HIS A 131 -8.46 4.92 -5.15
CA HIS A 131 -7.99 5.22 -6.50
C HIS A 131 -7.22 6.53 -6.61
N GLY A 132 -5.92 6.43 -6.90
CA GLY A 132 -5.03 7.57 -7.14
C GLY A 132 -4.63 8.39 -5.89
N LEU A 133 -5.11 8.04 -4.70
CA LEU A 133 -4.86 8.81 -3.48
C LEU A 133 -3.92 8.09 -2.51
N TRP A 134 -4.25 6.86 -2.12
CA TRP A 134 -3.46 6.06 -1.19
C TRP A 134 -3.68 4.57 -1.40
N GLY A 135 -2.81 3.77 -0.82
CA GLY A 135 -2.95 2.31 -0.80
C GLY A 135 -2.13 1.72 0.33
N MET A 136 -2.63 0.63 0.91
CA MET A 136 -2.06 0.00 2.09
C MET A 136 -2.03 -1.52 1.92
N HIS A 137 -0.94 -2.13 2.35
CA HIS A 137 -0.83 -3.59 2.47
C HIS A 137 -1.69 -4.08 3.63
N ILE A 138 -2.46 -5.15 3.41
CA ILE A 138 -3.32 -5.77 4.41
C ILE A 138 -3.19 -7.29 4.34
N ASP A 139 -3.29 -7.96 5.46
CA ASP A 139 -3.50 -9.41 5.52
C ASP A 139 -5.00 -9.68 5.69
N ASN A 140 -5.70 -9.91 4.60
CA ASN A 140 -7.13 -10.20 4.55
C ASN A 140 -7.44 -11.70 4.34
N HIS A 141 -6.49 -12.57 4.67
CA HIS A 141 -6.58 -14.02 4.47
C HIS A 141 -7.15 -14.79 5.66
N HIS A 142 -7.67 -14.10 6.67
CA HIS A 142 -8.43 -14.69 7.75
C HIS A 142 -9.93 -14.56 7.50
N MET A 143 -10.72 -15.45 8.14
CA MET A 143 -12.18 -15.40 8.01
C MET A 143 -12.78 -14.25 8.83
N ASP A 144 -12.28 -14.03 10.05
CA ASP A 144 -12.91 -13.19 11.07
C ASP A 144 -12.22 -11.85 11.29
N TYR A 145 -10.99 -11.68 10.80
CA TYR A 145 -10.21 -10.46 11.03
C TYR A 145 -9.31 -10.10 9.85
N VAL A 146 -8.84 -8.88 9.90
CA VAL A 146 -7.81 -8.33 9.02
C VAL A 146 -6.62 -7.92 9.88
N CYS A 147 -5.41 -8.18 9.39
CA CYS A 147 -4.20 -7.71 10.04
C CYS A 147 -3.49 -6.69 9.16
N VAL A 148 -2.90 -5.68 9.79
CA VAL A 148 -2.10 -4.63 9.14
C VAL A 148 -0.87 -4.35 10.00
N TYR A 149 0.26 -4.04 9.38
CA TYR A 149 1.44 -3.63 10.12
C TYR A 149 1.28 -2.22 10.70
N LEU A 150 1.68 -2.02 11.95
CA LEU A 150 1.53 -0.76 12.67
C LEU A 150 2.15 0.43 11.92
N GLY A 151 3.31 0.20 11.31
CA GLY A 151 3.98 1.22 10.51
C GLY A 151 3.24 1.58 9.23
N ASP A 152 2.59 0.61 8.57
CA ASP A 152 1.80 0.86 7.37
C ASP A 152 0.53 1.68 7.68
N LEU A 153 -0.12 1.44 8.83
CA LEU A 153 -1.22 2.29 9.31
C LEU A 153 -0.79 3.76 9.44
N GLY A 154 0.42 4.00 9.92
CA GLY A 154 0.94 5.35 10.06
C GLY A 154 1.42 5.96 8.74
N ARG A 155 2.10 5.19 7.91
CA ARG A 155 2.67 5.67 6.65
C ARG A 155 1.61 5.90 5.57
N ASP A 156 0.76 4.90 5.35
CA ASP A 156 -0.05 4.79 4.15
C ASP A 156 -1.49 5.26 4.36
N LEU A 157 -2.02 5.17 5.58
CA LEU A 157 -3.42 5.45 5.87
C LEU A 157 -3.62 6.92 6.28
N PRO A 158 -4.45 7.70 5.58
CA PRO A 158 -4.78 9.06 5.99
C PRO A 158 -5.37 9.13 7.41
N GLU A 159 -5.22 10.27 8.08
CA GLU A 159 -5.69 10.49 9.46
C GLU A 159 -7.19 10.16 9.64
N GLU A 160 -8.01 10.55 8.69
CA GLU A 160 -9.46 10.29 8.72
C GLU A 160 -9.77 8.79 8.62
N GLU A 161 -8.99 8.06 7.81
CA GLU A 161 -9.13 6.61 7.68
C GLU A 161 -8.61 5.90 8.94
N GLN A 162 -7.55 6.40 9.60
CA GLN A 162 -7.07 5.85 10.86
C GLN A 162 -8.19 5.83 11.92
N ASN A 163 -9.05 6.88 11.97
CA ASN A 163 -10.19 6.94 12.86
C ASN A 163 -11.26 5.88 12.54
N HIS A 164 -11.46 5.56 11.27
CA HIS A 164 -12.35 4.46 10.87
C HIS A 164 -11.77 3.12 11.35
N TRP A 165 -10.51 2.84 11.06
CA TRP A 165 -9.86 1.58 11.45
C TRP A 165 -9.81 1.40 12.97
N LEU A 166 -9.64 2.48 13.72
CA LEU A 166 -9.60 2.43 15.20
C LEU A 166 -10.89 1.87 15.81
N GLN A 167 -12.05 2.08 15.18
CA GLN A 167 -13.34 1.57 15.66
C GLN A 167 -13.43 0.04 15.58
N TYR A 168 -12.65 -0.59 14.72
CA TYR A 168 -12.63 -2.04 14.51
C TYR A 168 -11.40 -2.72 15.09
N ASN A 169 -10.52 -1.95 15.73
CA ASN A 169 -9.29 -2.47 16.31
C ASN A 169 -9.59 -3.38 17.50
N ILE A 170 -8.99 -4.56 17.51
CA ILE A 170 -9.20 -5.59 18.52
C ILE A 170 -7.90 -5.98 19.22
N ALA A 171 -8.00 -6.29 20.51
CA ALA A 171 -6.93 -6.95 21.23
C ALA A 171 -6.93 -8.43 20.82
N SER A 172 -5.88 -8.87 20.18
CA SER A 172 -5.78 -10.24 19.70
C SER A 172 -4.40 -10.83 20.04
N SER A 173 -4.38 -12.12 20.31
CA SER A 173 -3.17 -12.95 20.39
C SER A 173 -2.93 -13.74 19.10
N GLU A 174 -3.71 -13.48 18.07
CA GLU A 174 -3.60 -14.13 16.77
C GLU A 174 -2.27 -13.80 16.08
N LYS A 175 -2.00 -14.52 15.01
CA LYS A 175 -0.79 -14.37 14.21
C LYS A 175 -1.17 -13.96 12.79
N LEU A 176 -0.19 -13.50 12.04
CA LEU A 176 -0.32 -13.33 10.59
C LEU A 176 -0.83 -14.63 9.94
N SER A 177 -1.60 -14.51 8.88
CA SER A 177 -1.98 -15.67 8.08
C SER A 177 -0.74 -16.36 7.52
N THR A 178 -0.85 -17.65 7.24
CA THR A 178 0.22 -18.39 6.55
C THR A 178 0.54 -17.75 5.20
N VAL A 179 -0.49 -17.24 4.50
CA VAL A 179 -0.32 -16.58 3.19
C VAL A 179 0.52 -15.30 3.32
N ALA A 180 0.17 -14.42 4.26
CA ALA A 180 0.93 -13.19 4.49
C ALA A 180 2.36 -13.52 4.96
N TYR A 181 2.53 -14.44 5.90
CA TYR A 181 3.86 -14.84 6.37
C TYR A 181 4.74 -15.38 5.23
N GLU A 182 4.20 -16.24 4.37
CA GLU A 182 4.95 -16.79 3.24
C GLU A 182 5.33 -15.73 2.20
N ARG A 183 4.42 -14.78 1.94
CA ARG A 183 4.68 -13.70 0.99
C ARG A 183 5.68 -12.68 1.52
N ASP A 184 5.45 -12.18 2.72
CA ASP A 184 6.16 -11.03 3.28
C ASP A 184 7.56 -11.41 3.81
N PHE A 185 7.69 -12.60 4.40
CA PHE A 185 8.94 -13.02 5.03
C PHE A 185 9.69 -14.11 4.27
N LEU A 186 8.99 -14.99 3.55
CA LEU A 186 9.63 -16.08 2.80
C LEU A 186 9.71 -15.80 1.29
N CYS A 187 9.17 -14.67 0.82
CA CYS A 187 9.13 -14.29 -0.59
C CYS A 187 8.54 -15.38 -1.51
N LYS A 188 7.56 -16.14 -1.01
CA LYS A 188 6.89 -17.20 -1.75
C LYS A 188 5.59 -16.71 -2.34
N ALA A 189 5.35 -17.01 -3.61
CA ALA A 189 4.06 -16.79 -4.25
C ALA A 189 3.04 -17.82 -3.72
N THR A 190 2.19 -17.40 -2.79
CA THR A 190 1.16 -18.22 -2.15
C THR A 190 -0.22 -17.67 -2.48
N ASP A 191 -1.13 -18.53 -2.91
CA ASP A 191 -2.52 -18.15 -3.20
C ASP A 191 -3.35 -18.06 -1.91
N SER A 192 -4.26 -17.09 -1.87
CA SER A 192 -5.23 -16.98 -0.78
C SER A 192 -6.09 -18.24 -0.66
N ASN A 193 -6.44 -18.60 0.57
CA ASN A 193 -7.42 -19.66 0.85
C ASN A 193 -8.87 -19.14 0.98
N ILE A 194 -9.07 -17.82 1.01
CA ILE A 194 -10.37 -17.17 1.13
C ILE A 194 -11.15 -17.31 -0.18
N SER A 195 -12.41 -17.75 -0.08
CA SER A 195 -13.19 -18.19 -1.24
C SER A 195 -13.50 -17.07 -2.24
N ASP A 196 -13.83 -15.88 -1.78
CA ASP A 196 -14.12 -14.71 -2.63
C ASP A 196 -12.87 -14.22 -3.38
N ILE A 197 -11.73 -14.17 -2.72
CA ILE A 197 -10.44 -13.83 -3.33
C ILE A 197 -10.07 -14.87 -4.39
N LYS A 198 -10.20 -16.17 -4.05
CA LYS A 198 -9.98 -17.26 -5.01
C LYS A 198 -10.92 -17.20 -6.20
N PHE A 199 -12.22 -16.92 -5.93
CA PHE A 199 -13.23 -16.87 -6.98
C PHE A 199 -12.87 -15.81 -8.01
N ARG A 200 -12.59 -14.59 -7.59
CA ARG A 200 -12.23 -13.47 -8.48
C ARG A 200 -11.05 -13.84 -9.40
N LYS A 201 -9.97 -14.37 -8.82
CA LYS A 201 -8.80 -14.81 -9.59
C LYS A 201 -9.15 -15.91 -10.60
N ARG A 202 -9.82 -16.97 -10.13
CA ARG A 202 -10.14 -18.14 -10.97
C ARG A 202 -11.18 -17.82 -12.04
N PHE A 203 -12.10 -16.92 -11.78
CA PHE A 203 -13.10 -16.50 -12.75
C PHE A 203 -12.44 -15.89 -13.99
N TYR A 204 -11.49 -14.96 -13.80
CA TYR A 204 -10.75 -14.37 -14.91
C TYR A 204 -9.86 -15.37 -15.65
N GLU A 205 -9.14 -16.22 -14.91
CA GLU A 205 -8.32 -17.27 -15.50
C GLU A 205 -9.16 -18.26 -16.33
N PHE A 206 -10.32 -18.64 -15.81
CA PHE A 206 -11.23 -19.52 -16.49
C PHE A 206 -11.76 -18.89 -17.78
N GLN A 207 -12.24 -17.66 -17.73
CA GLN A 207 -12.72 -16.94 -18.91
C GLN A 207 -11.66 -16.85 -20.01
N LYS A 208 -10.41 -16.52 -19.61
CA LYS A 208 -9.28 -16.45 -20.53
C LYS A 208 -9.02 -17.80 -21.19
N LYS A 209 -8.89 -18.87 -20.42
CA LYS A 209 -8.67 -20.24 -20.94
C LYS A 209 -9.81 -20.71 -21.82
N TRP A 210 -11.06 -20.39 -21.47
CA TRP A 210 -12.21 -20.74 -22.27
C TRP A 210 -12.16 -20.07 -23.65
N LYS A 211 -11.93 -18.77 -23.68
CA LYS A 211 -11.80 -18.00 -24.92
C LYS A 211 -10.66 -18.51 -25.80
N GLU A 212 -9.50 -18.80 -25.20
CA GLU A 212 -8.34 -19.36 -25.91
C GLU A 212 -8.68 -20.73 -26.55
N LYS A 213 -9.44 -21.56 -25.85
CA LYS A 213 -9.78 -22.92 -26.30
C LYS A 213 -10.91 -22.96 -27.33
N PHE A 214 -11.96 -22.14 -27.14
CA PHE A 214 -13.20 -22.24 -27.91
C PHE A 214 -13.45 -21.04 -28.83
N GLY A 215 -12.66 -19.98 -28.75
CA GLY A 215 -12.76 -18.79 -29.59
C GLY A 215 -13.86 -17.79 -29.21
N TRP A 216 -14.65 -18.07 -28.16
CA TRP A 216 -15.74 -17.22 -27.70
C TRP A 216 -15.77 -17.12 -26.17
N HIS A 217 -16.50 -16.15 -25.61
CA HIS A 217 -16.63 -15.95 -24.17
C HIS A 217 -17.82 -16.78 -23.65
N LEU A 218 -17.60 -17.58 -22.59
CA LEU A 218 -18.68 -18.32 -21.93
C LEU A 218 -19.62 -17.36 -21.19
N PHE A 219 -19.05 -16.42 -20.44
CA PHE A 219 -19.79 -15.33 -19.84
C PHE A 219 -19.49 -14.07 -20.64
N LEU A 220 -20.49 -13.24 -20.88
CA LEU A 220 -20.30 -11.99 -21.58
C LEU A 220 -19.37 -11.08 -20.79
N PRO A 221 -18.52 -10.27 -21.46
CA PRO A 221 -17.73 -9.28 -20.78
C PRO A 221 -18.63 -8.28 -20.05
N LEU A 222 -18.37 -8.07 -18.76
CA LEU A 222 -19.09 -7.08 -17.98
C LEU A 222 -19.00 -5.70 -18.62
N THR A 223 -20.12 -4.97 -18.63
CA THR A 223 -20.14 -3.57 -19.03
C THR A 223 -19.28 -2.72 -18.07
N GLU A 224 -18.88 -1.53 -18.48
CA GLU A 224 -18.11 -0.64 -17.59
C GLU A 224 -18.88 -0.34 -16.29
N SER A 225 -20.22 -0.24 -16.39
CA SER A 225 -21.10 -0.02 -15.23
C SER A 225 -21.23 -1.22 -14.30
N ASP A 226 -20.87 -2.41 -14.74
CA ASP A 226 -21.05 -3.65 -13.96
C ASP A 226 -19.72 -4.29 -13.50
N LYS A 227 -18.58 -3.78 -13.99
CA LYS A 227 -17.26 -4.26 -13.60
C LYS A 227 -17.03 -4.23 -12.09
N TYR A 228 -17.64 -3.28 -11.38
CA TYR A 228 -17.53 -3.18 -9.94
C TYR A 228 -18.12 -4.40 -9.20
N ASN A 229 -19.13 -5.10 -9.78
CA ASN A 229 -19.77 -6.22 -9.12
C ASN A 229 -18.79 -7.32 -8.71
N ILE A 230 -17.78 -7.59 -9.55
CA ILE A 230 -16.79 -8.63 -9.24
C ILE A 230 -15.85 -8.21 -8.09
N ASN A 231 -15.53 -6.92 -7.98
CA ASN A 231 -14.70 -6.39 -6.90
C ASN A 231 -15.50 -6.24 -5.60
N HIS A 232 -16.81 -6.06 -5.71
CA HIS A 232 -17.73 -5.98 -4.58
C HIS A 232 -18.09 -7.36 -3.99
N LEU A 233 -17.96 -8.43 -4.79
CA LEU A 233 -18.29 -9.78 -4.34
C LEU A 233 -17.38 -10.23 -3.20
N HIS A 234 -17.96 -10.51 -2.04
CA HIS A 234 -17.27 -10.98 -0.83
C HIS A 234 -18.18 -11.88 0.01
N ILE A 235 -17.58 -12.62 0.93
CA ILE A 235 -18.35 -13.37 1.93
C ILE A 235 -19.02 -12.34 2.86
N PRO A 236 -20.35 -12.42 3.09
CA PRO A 236 -21.03 -11.51 4.00
C PRO A 236 -20.34 -11.43 5.37
N PHE A 237 -20.18 -10.23 5.89
CA PHE A 237 -19.58 -9.98 7.22
C PHE A 237 -20.62 -10.07 8.32
N THR A 238 -21.89 -9.88 7.96
CA THR A 238 -23.01 -9.91 8.90
C THR A 238 -24.00 -11.02 8.50
N ASN A 239 -24.91 -11.37 9.41
CA ASN A 239 -26.03 -12.27 9.11
C ASN A 239 -27.25 -11.50 8.56
N SER A 240 -27.04 -10.33 7.97
CA SER A 240 -28.10 -9.52 7.38
C SER A 240 -28.58 -10.13 6.07
N GLN A 241 -29.91 -10.25 5.93
CA GLN A 241 -30.53 -10.71 4.68
C GLN A 241 -30.20 -9.75 3.52
N GLU A 242 -30.16 -8.45 3.79
CA GLU A 242 -29.86 -7.41 2.79
C GLU A 242 -28.46 -7.59 2.22
N GLU A 243 -27.44 -7.81 3.06
CA GLU A 243 -26.07 -8.04 2.60
C GLU A 243 -25.99 -9.33 1.75
N PHE A 244 -26.65 -10.40 2.20
CA PHE A 244 -26.69 -11.66 1.45
C PHE A 244 -27.36 -11.48 0.07
N ASP A 245 -28.52 -10.83 0.02
CA ASP A 245 -29.24 -10.57 -1.23
C ASP A 245 -28.41 -9.74 -2.21
N TYR A 246 -27.64 -8.76 -1.67
CA TYR A 246 -26.75 -7.95 -2.47
C TYR A 246 -25.62 -8.78 -3.10
N GLN A 247 -25.02 -9.70 -2.34
CA GLN A 247 -23.97 -10.58 -2.85
C GLN A 247 -24.52 -11.56 -3.91
N VAL A 248 -25.72 -12.10 -3.69
CA VAL A 248 -26.40 -12.95 -4.68
C VAL A 248 -26.69 -12.18 -5.97
N LEU A 249 -27.17 -10.94 -5.87
CA LEU A 249 -27.41 -10.08 -7.04
C LEU A 249 -26.13 -9.78 -7.80
N ALA A 250 -25.06 -9.45 -7.08
CA ALA A 250 -23.74 -9.22 -7.69
C ALA A 250 -23.25 -10.46 -8.45
N LEU A 251 -23.40 -11.65 -7.85
CA LEU A 251 -23.01 -12.91 -8.49
C LEU A 251 -23.85 -13.20 -9.75
N VAL A 252 -25.16 -12.98 -9.69
CA VAL A 252 -26.06 -13.14 -10.84
C VAL A 252 -25.63 -12.23 -12.00
N LYS A 253 -25.37 -10.97 -11.74
CA LYS A 253 -24.88 -10.02 -12.76
C LYS A 253 -23.54 -10.43 -13.39
N ILE A 254 -22.66 -11.02 -12.61
CA ILE A 254 -21.36 -11.50 -13.12
C ILE A 254 -21.52 -12.69 -14.08
N ILE A 255 -22.53 -13.53 -13.86
CA ILE A 255 -22.67 -14.81 -14.58
C ILE A 255 -23.69 -14.72 -15.71
N ILE A 256 -24.75 -13.94 -15.58
CA ILE A 256 -25.93 -13.99 -16.46
C ILE A 256 -26.01 -12.76 -17.38
N ASP A 257 -25.67 -11.58 -16.90
CA ASP A 257 -25.70 -10.33 -17.68
C ASP A 257 -24.40 -10.11 -18.43
#